data_db6b89cb367efdc894fbf50af3c7013a
#
_entry.id   db6b89cb367efdc894fbf50af3c7013a
#
_cell.length_a   1.000
_cell.length_b   1.000
_cell.length_c   1.000
_cell.angle_alpha   90.00
_cell.angle_beta   90.00
_cell.angle_gamma   90.00
#
_symmetry.space_group_name_H-M   'P 1'
#
loop_
_entity.id
_entity.type
_entity.pdbx_description
1 polymer ?
#
loop_
_entity_poly.entity_id
_entity_poly.type
_entity_poly.pdbx_seq_one_letter_code
_entity_poly.pdbx_strand_id
1 'polypeptide(L)'
;MATNPMHQFNVHRIGPEIKIAGVDISFTNASLFMVISAISICLLLFLGTKKRKIVPDKIQLVTEMFYNFIAKMISDTAGSKAKPYFPFIFSLFMFVLFCNMVGILPSSFTVTSHIIVTLILAIFIFIAVTIIGFIKHGFGYLKLFVPSGVPIVLLPLIVVIEIIS
;
A
#
# COMPACT_ATOMS: atom_id res chain seq x y z
N MET A 1 -23.32 21.43 22.35
CA MET A 1 -22.26 20.54 22.84
C MET A 1 -21.17 20.55 21.78
N ALA A 2 -19.99 21.09 22.11
CA ALA A 2 -18.86 21.08 21.16
C ALA A 2 -18.41 19.63 20.98
N THR A 3 -18.69 19.06 19.82
CA THR A 3 -18.18 17.74 19.46
C THR A 3 -16.65 17.84 19.36
N ASN A 4 -15.97 17.10 20.23
CA ASN A 4 -14.51 17.07 20.24
C ASN A 4 -14.03 16.61 18.85
N PRO A 5 -13.29 17.42 18.10
CA PRO A 5 -12.86 17.08 16.72
C PRO A 5 -11.99 15.83 16.64
N MET A 6 -11.45 15.38 17.78
CA MET A 6 -10.65 14.15 17.85
C MET A 6 -11.49 12.85 17.79
N HIS A 7 -12.81 12.94 17.97
CA HIS A 7 -13.69 11.74 17.90
C HIS A 7 -13.67 11.05 16.54
N GLN A 8 -13.46 11.80 15.46
CA GLN A 8 -13.39 11.22 14.11
C GLN A 8 -12.18 10.29 13.88
N PHE A 9 -11.14 10.39 14.71
CA PHE A 9 -9.94 9.55 14.62
C PHE A 9 -9.99 8.34 15.56
N ASN A 10 -11.04 8.20 16.38
CA ASN A 10 -11.14 7.06 17.28
C ASN A 10 -11.62 5.82 16.52
N VAL A 11 -10.94 4.69 16.78
CA VAL A 11 -11.37 3.39 16.26
C VAL A 11 -12.57 2.92 17.07
N HIS A 12 -13.73 2.82 16.41
CA HIS A 12 -14.97 2.29 16.99
C HIS A 12 -15.27 0.92 16.42
N ARG A 13 -15.76 0.02 17.26
CA ARG A 13 -16.25 -1.28 16.81
C ARG A 13 -17.60 -1.10 16.12
N ILE A 14 -17.76 -1.80 15.00
CA ILE A 14 -19.01 -1.88 14.24
C ILE A 14 -19.40 -3.35 14.18
N GLY A 15 -20.24 -3.79 15.12
CA GLY A 15 -20.75 -5.17 15.14
C GLY A 15 -20.39 -5.95 16.40
N PRO A 16 -20.70 -7.27 16.41
CA PRO A 16 -20.47 -8.13 17.56
C PRO A 16 -18.98 -8.34 17.86
N GLU A 17 -18.66 -8.58 19.13
CA GLU A 17 -17.30 -8.94 19.55
C GLU A 17 -16.94 -10.33 19.05
N ILE A 18 -15.90 -10.43 18.23
CA ILE A 18 -15.34 -11.70 17.76
C ILE A 18 -13.94 -11.83 18.34
N LYS A 19 -13.80 -12.70 19.35
CA LYS A 19 -12.49 -13.03 19.96
C LYS A 19 -12.06 -14.42 19.51
N ILE A 20 -10.92 -14.50 18.83
CA ILE A 20 -10.30 -15.76 18.43
C ILE A 20 -8.93 -15.87 19.11
N ALA A 21 -8.72 -16.93 19.88
CA ALA A 21 -7.45 -17.20 20.61
C ALA A 21 -6.94 -16.01 21.46
N GLY A 22 -7.87 -15.23 22.08
CA GLY A 22 -7.51 -14.09 22.92
C GLY A 22 -7.23 -12.78 22.15
N VAL A 23 -7.25 -12.80 20.82
CA VAL A 23 -7.11 -11.61 19.96
C VAL A 23 -8.50 -11.15 19.52
N ASP A 24 -8.76 -9.85 19.67
CA ASP A 24 -9.99 -9.22 19.25
C ASP A 24 -9.94 -8.93 17.73
N ILE A 25 -10.73 -9.66 16.95
CA ILE A 25 -10.85 -9.53 15.49
C ILE A 25 -12.19 -8.88 15.12
N SER A 26 -12.72 -8.05 15.99
CA SER A 26 -14.00 -7.38 15.74
C SER A 26 -13.88 -6.40 14.56
N PHE A 27 -14.96 -6.31 13.78
CA PHE A 27 -15.03 -5.38 12.65
C PHE A 27 -15.08 -3.94 13.16
N THR A 28 -14.18 -3.10 12.69
CA THR A 28 -14.03 -1.71 13.10
C THR A 28 -14.36 -0.75 11.96
N ASN A 29 -14.53 0.54 12.30
CA ASN A 29 -14.64 1.61 11.30
C ASN A 29 -13.43 1.63 10.36
N ALA A 30 -12.21 1.38 10.86
CA ALA A 30 -11.01 1.26 10.02
C ALA A 30 -11.17 0.16 8.96
N SER A 31 -11.61 -1.03 9.36
CA SER A 31 -11.87 -2.15 8.44
C SER A 31 -12.94 -1.80 7.40
N LEU A 32 -14.01 -1.12 7.82
CA LEU A 32 -15.07 -0.68 6.92
C LEU A 32 -14.52 0.26 5.83
N PHE A 33 -13.73 1.28 6.21
CA PHE A 33 -13.17 2.23 5.25
C PHE A 33 -12.10 1.60 4.34
N MET A 34 -11.36 0.58 4.81
CA MET A 34 -10.49 -0.24 3.94
C MET A 34 -11.30 -0.98 2.87
N VAL A 35 -12.42 -1.61 3.26
CA VAL A 35 -13.31 -2.32 2.33
C VAL A 35 -13.94 -1.35 1.33
N ILE A 36 -14.40 -0.19 1.78
CA ILE A 36 -14.94 0.86 0.90
C ILE A 36 -13.90 1.30 -0.12
N SER A 37 -12.65 1.53 0.30
CA SER A 37 -11.54 1.88 -0.59
C SER A 37 -11.28 0.78 -1.62
N ALA A 38 -11.23 -0.48 -1.19
CA ALA A 38 -11.03 -1.62 -2.08
C ALA A 38 -12.17 -1.77 -3.10
N ILE A 39 -13.43 -1.65 -2.65
CA ILE A 39 -14.60 -1.69 -3.54
C ILE A 39 -14.55 -0.53 -4.55
N SER A 40 -14.18 0.67 -4.12
CA SER A 40 -14.07 1.85 -4.99
C SER A 40 -13.03 1.65 -6.08
N ILE A 41 -11.87 1.05 -5.76
CA ILE A 41 -10.84 0.69 -6.74
C ILE A 41 -11.37 -0.34 -7.73
N CYS A 42 -11.97 -1.42 -7.24
CA CYS A 42 -12.54 -2.46 -8.09
C CYS A 42 -13.61 -1.89 -9.02
N LEU A 43 -14.47 -1.01 -8.52
CA LEU A 43 -15.51 -0.35 -9.30
C LEU A 43 -14.92 0.55 -10.38
N LEU A 44 -13.93 1.38 -10.04
CA LEU A 44 -13.23 2.24 -11.00
C LEU A 44 -12.61 1.42 -12.13
N LEU A 45 -11.85 0.38 -11.78
CA LEU A 45 -11.19 -0.48 -12.76
C LEU A 45 -12.20 -1.25 -13.61
N PHE A 46 -13.26 -1.78 -13.01
CA PHE A 46 -14.30 -2.49 -13.73
C PHE A 46 -15.03 -1.59 -14.72
N LEU A 47 -15.45 -0.39 -14.30
CA LEU A 47 -16.15 0.57 -15.17
C LEU A 47 -15.23 1.10 -16.27
N GLY A 48 -13.95 1.37 -15.96
CA GLY A 48 -12.97 1.86 -16.91
C GLY A 48 -12.56 0.83 -17.97
N THR A 49 -12.68 -0.48 -17.64
CA THR A 49 -12.29 -1.55 -18.57
C THR A 49 -13.47 -2.22 -19.29
N LYS A 50 -14.71 -2.00 -18.83
CA LYS A 50 -15.92 -2.68 -19.34
C LYS A 50 -16.24 -2.35 -20.81
N LYS A 51 -16.05 -1.10 -21.21
CA LYS A 51 -16.34 -0.63 -22.59
C LYS A 51 -15.10 0.10 -23.14
N ARG A 52 -14.19 -0.65 -23.73
CA ARG A 52 -12.99 -0.06 -24.35
C ARG A 52 -13.36 0.62 -25.65
N LYS A 53 -13.21 1.94 -25.70
CA LYS A 53 -13.43 2.76 -26.89
C LYS A 53 -12.10 3.35 -27.36
N ILE A 54 -11.97 3.59 -28.66
CA ILE A 54 -10.80 4.28 -29.24
C ILE A 54 -10.71 5.72 -28.71
N VAL A 55 -11.89 6.39 -28.57
CA VAL A 55 -12.00 7.67 -27.87
C VAL A 55 -12.51 7.36 -26.46
N PRO A 56 -11.66 7.47 -25.42
CA PRO A 56 -12.01 7.05 -24.09
C PRO A 56 -13.08 7.94 -23.45
N ASP A 57 -14.03 7.32 -22.77
CA ASP A 57 -14.95 8.01 -21.88
C ASP A 57 -14.18 8.54 -20.65
N LYS A 58 -14.76 9.48 -19.87
CA LYS A 58 -14.10 10.09 -18.70
C LYS A 58 -13.55 9.07 -17.68
N ILE A 59 -14.30 8.01 -17.40
CA ILE A 59 -13.89 6.97 -16.43
C ILE A 59 -12.76 6.12 -17.02
N GLN A 60 -12.84 5.75 -18.29
CA GLN A 60 -11.77 5.04 -18.99
C GLN A 60 -10.49 5.89 -19.01
N LEU A 61 -10.61 7.18 -19.31
CA LEU A 61 -9.47 8.10 -19.34
C LEU A 61 -8.75 8.17 -17.98
N VAL A 62 -9.50 8.27 -16.88
CA VAL A 62 -8.92 8.29 -15.52
C VAL A 62 -8.21 6.96 -15.21
N THR A 63 -8.82 5.83 -15.57
CA THR A 63 -8.22 4.50 -15.34
C THR A 63 -6.93 4.33 -16.16
N GLU A 64 -6.93 4.73 -17.42
CA GLU A 64 -5.75 4.70 -18.29
C GLU A 64 -4.66 5.66 -17.82
N MET A 65 -5.03 6.83 -17.29
CA MET A 65 -4.09 7.78 -16.72
C MET A 65 -3.34 7.18 -15.52
N PHE A 66 -4.04 6.53 -14.57
CA PHE A 66 -3.39 5.85 -13.46
C PHE A 66 -2.49 4.69 -13.93
N TYR A 67 -2.98 3.90 -14.87
CA TYR A 67 -2.20 2.81 -15.45
C TYR A 67 -0.90 3.33 -16.07
N ASN A 68 -0.99 4.31 -16.96
CA ASN A 68 0.15 4.87 -17.68
C ASN A 68 1.13 5.59 -16.73
N PHE A 69 0.60 6.30 -15.73
CA PHE A 69 1.42 6.98 -14.72
C PHE A 69 2.31 5.97 -13.98
N ILE A 70 1.72 4.89 -13.47
CA ILE A 70 2.47 3.88 -12.71
C ILE A 70 3.39 3.07 -13.63
N ALA A 71 2.92 2.72 -14.84
CA ALA A 71 3.75 2.00 -15.82
C ALA A 71 4.99 2.80 -16.20
N LYS A 72 4.82 4.11 -16.41
CA LYS A 72 5.93 5.02 -16.71
C LYS A 72 6.88 5.12 -15.50
N MET A 73 6.35 5.35 -14.30
CA MET A 73 7.16 5.43 -13.07
C MET A 73 8.02 4.17 -12.87
N ILE A 74 7.45 2.98 -13.07
CA ILE A 74 8.18 1.71 -12.95
C ILE A 74 9.26 1.61 -14.03
N SER A 75 8.92 1.98 -15.27
CA SER A 75 9.87 1.94 -16.39
C SER A 75 11.05 2.89 -16.19
N ASP A 76 10.79 4.09 -15.68
CA ASP A 76 11.79 5.13 -15.47
C ASP A 76 12.71 4.80 -14.28
N THR A 77 12.17 4.14 -13.23
CA THR A 77 12.93 3.84 -11.99
C THR A 77 13.67 2.51 -12.06
N ALA A 78 13.02 1.45 -12.54
CA ALA A 78 13.53 0.08 -12.48
C ALA A 78 13.70 -0.60 -13.84
N GLY A 79 13.36 0.11 -14.92
CA GLY A 79 13.51 -0.36 -16.30
C GLY A 79 12.55 -1.50 -16.67
N SER A 80 12.80 -2.09 -17.85
CA SER A 80 11.91 -3.13 -18.41
C SER A 80 11.84 -4.42 -17.58
N LYS A 81 12.85 -4.69 -16.77
CA LYS A 81 12.91 -5.88 -15.90
C LYS A 81 11.89 -5.85 -14.75
N ALA A 82 11.34 -4.69 -14.42
CA ALA A 82 10.37 -4.52 -13.36
C ALA A 82 8.90 -4.72 -13.79
N LYS A 83 8.64 -4.85 -15.11
CA LYS A 83 7.29 -5.07 -15.66
C LYS A 83 6.49 -6.20 -14.99
N PRO A 84 7.07 -7.36 -14.64
CA PRO A 84 6.33 -8.43 -13.95
C PRO A 84 5.75 -8.02 -12.59
N TYR A 85 6.34 -7.01 -11.94
CA TYR A 85 5.89 -6.50 -10.63
C TYR A 85 4.84 -5.39 -10.72
N PHE A 86 4.51 -4.97 -11.96
CA PHE A 86 3.51 -3.94 -12.20
C PHE A 86 2.18 -4.18 -11.46
N PRO A 87 1.55 -5.37 -11.51
CA PRO A 87 0.26 -5.58 -10.84
C PRO A 87 0.34 -5.38 -9.32
N PHE A 88 1.44 -5.80 -8.71
CA PHE A 88 1.68 -5.63 -7.27
C PHE A 88 1.82 -4.16 -6.90
N ILE A 89 2.70 -3.43 -7.60
CA ILE A 89 2.96 -2.00 -7.35
C ILE A 89 1.71 -1.17 -7.64
N PHE A 90 0.99 -1.50 -8.72
CA PHE A 90 -0.25 -0.84 -9.11
C PHE A 90 -1.34 -1.00 -8.04
N SER A 91 -1.59 -2.23 -7.58
CA SER A 91 -2.61 -2.50 -6.57
C SER A 91 -2.29 -1.80 -5.24
N LEU A 92 -1.04 -1.81 -4.84
CA LEU A 92 -0.59 -1.17 -3.62
C LEU A 92 -0.70 0.36 -3.68
N PHE A 93 -0.26 0.96 -4.79
CA PHE A 93 -0.40 2.39 -5.02
C PHE A 93 -1.88 2.82 -5.00
N MET A 94 -2.73 2.10 -5.75
CA MET A 94 -4.16 2.39 -5.80
C MET A 94 -4.82 2.25 -4.43
N PHE A 95 -4.44 1.23 -3.66
CA PHE A 95 -4.98 1.03 -2.32
C PHE A 95 -4.64 2.21 -1.39
N VAL A 96 -3.37 2.60 -1.31
CA VAL A 96 -2.94 3.73 -0.48
C VAL A 96 -3.59 5.04 -0.96
N LEU A 97 -3.62 5.27 -2.26
CA LEU A 97 -4.24 6.47 -2.85
C LEU A 97 -5.73 6.57 -2.46
N PHE A 98 -6.50 5.49 -2.65
CA PHE A 98 -7.93 5.49 -2.34
C PHE A 98 -8.20 5.56 -0.84
N CYS A 99 -7.39 4.92 0.01
CA CYS A 99 -7.49 5.11 1.46
C CYS A 99 -7.31 6.58 1.87
N ASN A 100 -6.37 7.29 1.23
CA ASN A 100 -6.17 8.72 1.48
C ASN A 100 -7.31 9.57 0.90
N MET A 101 -7.75 9.28 -0.33
CA MET A 101 -8.86 10.02 -0.96
C MET A 101 -10.16 9.90 -0.16
N VAL A 102 -10.48 8.69 0.29
CA VAL A 102 -11.66 8.45 1.13
C VAL A 102 -11.51 9.16 2.47
N GLY A 103 -10.30 9.20 3.03
CA GLY A 103 -10.00 9.88 4.29
C GLY A 103 -10.12 11.41 4.27
N ILE A 104 -10.09 12.05 3.08
CA ILE A 104 -10.26 13.51 2.93
C ILE A 104 -11.73 13.93 3.06
N LEU A 105 -12.67 13.00 2.85
CA LEU A 105 -14.11 13.31 2.95
C LEU A 105 -14.47 13.73 4.38
N PRO A 106 -15.26 14.80 4.57
CA PRO A 106 -15.70 15.20 5.90
C PRO A 106 -16.51 14.07 6.56
N SER A 107 -16.24 13.80 7.83
CA SER A 107 -16.81 12.70 8.63
C SER A 107 -16.31 11.30 8.25
N SER A 108 -15.32 11.17 7.40
CA SER A 108 -14.69 9.90 7.08
C SER A 108 -13.56 9.57 8.04
N PHE A 109 -13.23 8.28 8.12
CA PHE A 109 -12.11 7.78 8.92
C PHE A 109 -10.87 7.60 8.03
N THR A 110 -9.78 8.33 8.34
CA THR A 110 -8.54 8.21 7.60
C THR A 110 -7.77 6.97 8.07
N VAL A 111 -7.86 5.90 7.32
CA VAL A 111 -7.22 4.61 7.65
C VAL A 111 -5.70 4.73 7.78
N THR A 112 -5.07 5.49 6.89
CA THR A 112 -3.61 5.69 6.83
C THR A 112 -3.05 6.58 7.95
N SER A 113 -3.90 7.26 8.74
CA SER A 113 -3.46 8.00 9.92
C SER A 113 -3.08 7.10 11.10
N HIS A 114 -3.52 5.83 11.07
CA HIS A 114 -3.20 4.88 12.11
C HIS A 114 -1.86 4.20 11.85
N ILE A 115 -0.91 4.40 12.75
CA ILE A 115 0.45 3.84 12.68
C ILE A 115 0.42 2.32 12.51
N ILE A 116 -0.51 1.62 13.16
CA ILE A 116 -0.59 0.16 13.10
C ILE A 116 -0.91 -0.33 11.67
N VAL A 117 -1.78 0.37 10.93
CA VAL A 117 -2.15 0.02 9.56
C VAL A 117 -0.98 0.26 8.60
N THR A 118 -0.36 1.43 8.71
CA THR A 118 0.81 1.78 7.88
C THR A 118 2.01 0.89 8.18
N LEU A 119 2.21 0.53 9.46
CA LEU A 119 3.26 -0.40 9.87
C LEU A 119 3.05 -1.81 9.29
N ILE A 120 1.82 -2.35 9.39
CA ILE A 120 1.50 -3.67 8.80
C ILE A 120 1.71 -3.66 7.30
N LEU A 121 1.30 -2.58 6.62
CA LEU A 121 1.49 -2.43 5.18
C LEU A 121 2.98 -2.36 4.81
N ALA A 122 3.76 -1.59 5.58
CA ALA A 122 5.21 -1.49 5.37
C ALA A 122 5.92 -2.84 5.60
N ILE A 123 5.57 -3.57 6.66
CA ILE A 123 6.10 -4.91 6.93
C ILE A 123 5.72 -5.88 5.80
N PHE A 124 4.48 -5.83 5.31
CA PHE A 124 4.04 -6.67 4.20
C PHE A 124 4.87 -6.41 2.94
N ILE A 125 5.09 -5.14 2.60
CA ILE A 125 5.92 -4.75 1.43
C ILE A 125 7.36 -5.21 1.65
N PHE A 126 7.93 -4.97 2.83
CA PHE A 126 9.30 -5.37 3.17
C PHE A 126 9.50 -6.88 3.02
N ILE A 127 8.58 -7.69 3.54
CA ILE A 127 8.62 -9.15 3.40
C ILE A 127 8.51 -9.55 1.93
N ALA A 128 7.59 -8.95 1.17
CA ALA A 128 7.41 -9.26 -0.25
C ALA A 128 8.68 -8.95 -1.06
N VAL A 129 9.27 -7.78 -0.86
CA VAL A 129 10.52 -7.37 -1.53
C VAL A 129 11.68 -8.27 -1.14
N THR A 130 11.78 -8.62 0.14
CA THR A 130 12.83 -9.53 0.65
C THR A 130 12.71 -10.92 0.02
N ILE A 131 11.50 -11.49 -0.03
CA ILE A 131 11.26 -12.80 -0.67
C ILE A 131 11.64 -12.75 -2.15
N ILE A 132 11.21 -11.72 -2.87
CA ILE A 132 11.56 -11.52 -4.29
C ILE A 132 13.08 -11.41 -4.46
N GLY A 133 13.73 -10.66 -3.58
CA GLY A 133 15.19 -10.48 -3.57
C GLY A 133 15.93 -11.83 -3.40
N PHE A 134 15.50 -12.64 -2.43
CA PHE A 134 16.07 -13.98 -2.21
C PHE A 134 15.80 -14.93 -3.38
N ILE A 135 14.61 -14.92 -3.97
CA ILE A 135 14.29 -15.77 -5.12
C ILE A 135 15.17 -15.42 -6.34
N LYS A 136 15.44 -14.11 -6.55
CA LYS A 136 16.22 -13.67 -7.73
C LYS A 136 17.73 -13.76 -7.55
N HIS A 137 18.23 -13.43 -6.39
CA HIS A 137 19.67 -13.27 -6.14
C HIS A 137 20.23 -14.28 -5.12
N GLY A 138 19.37 -15.13 -4.53
CA GLY A 138 19.77 -16.08 -3.50
C GLY A 138 20.48 -15.37 -2.34
N PHE A 139 21.52 -15.99 -1.79
CA PHE A 139 22.34 -15.39 -0.73
C PHE A 139 23.10 -14.12 -1.17
N GLY A 140 23.23 -13.89 -2.48
CA GLY A 140 23.83 -12.65 -3.02
C GLY A 140 23.00 -11.40 -2.70
N TYR A 141 21.71 -11.56 -2.37
CA TYR A 141 20.83 -10.47 -1.93
C TYR A 141 21.36 -9.79 -0.66
N LEU A 142 21.95 -10.55 0.26
CA LEU A 142 22.52 -9.98 1.49
C LEU A 142 23.68 -9.02 1.23
N LYS A 143 24.35 -9.11 0.08
CA LYS A 143 25.40 -8.15 -0.29
C LYS A 143 24.85 -6.76 -0.57
N LEU A 144 23.53 -6.64 -0.83
CA LEU A 144 22.88 -5.35 -1.03
C LEU A 144 22.90 -4.53 0.26
N PHE A 145 22.80 -5.19 1.42
CA PHE A 145 22.84 -4.55 2.74
C PHE A 145 24.28 -4.23 3.21
N VAL A 146 25.28 -4.66 2.44
CA VAL A 146 26.70 -4.46 2.73
C VAL A 146 27.34 -3.69 1.60
N PRO A 147 27.32 -2.34 1.61
CA PRO A 147 27.93 -1.53 0.56
C PRO A 147 29.45 -1.79 0.52
N SER A 148 29.98 -1.92 -0.71
CA SER A 148 31.41 -2.11 -0.92
C SER A 148 32.19 -0.85 -0.53
N GLY A 149 33.28 -1.01 0.24
CA GLY A 149 34.16 0.09 0.65
C GLY A 149 33.93 0.66 2.04
N VAL A 150 33.04 0.05 2.82
CA VAL A 150 32.78 0.47 4.21
C VAL A 150 33.73 -0.24 5.17
N PRO A 151 34.34 0.47 6.15
CA PRO A 151 35.13 -0.14 7.22
C PRO A 151 34.29 -1.15 8.00
N ILE A 152 34.87 -2.32 8.32
CA ILE A 152 34.20 -3.43 9.01
C ILE A 152 33.54 -2.99 10.32
N VAL A 153 34.11 -2.01 11.00
CA VAL A 153 33.60 -1.48 12.29
C VAL A 153 32.25 -0.77 12.12
N LEU A 154 31.97 -0.14 10.97
CA LEU A 154 30.73 0.57 10.68
C LEU A 154 29.64 -0.33 10.03
N LEU A 155 30.04 -1.52 9.60
CA LEU A 155 29.15 -2.45 8.91
C LEU A 155 27.85 -2.77 9.67
N PRO A 156 27.87 -3.13 10.99
CA PRO A 156 26.65 -3.45 11.71
C PRO A 156 25.69 -2.24 11.79
N LEU A 157 26.22 -1.05 11.96
CA LEU A 157 25.42 0.18 11.99
C LEU A 157 24.72 0.43 10.65
N ILE A 158 25.47 0.29 9.52
CA ILE A 158 24.92 0.52 8.19
C ILE A 158 23.86 -0.52 7.84
N VAL A 159 24.10 -1.80 8.15
CA VAL A 159 23.10 -2.87 7.92
C VAL A 159 21.80 -2.59 8.67
N VAL A 160 21.88 -2.13 9.92
CA VAL A 160 20.67 -1.76 10.69
C VAL A 160 19.94 -0.58 10.04
N ILE A 161 20.66 0.44 9.61
CA ILE A 161 20.07 1.60 8.94
C ILE A 161 19.41 1.18 7.62
N GLU A 162 20.08 0.34 6.82
CA GLU A 162 19.56 -0.15 5.52
C GLU A 162 18.30 -1.02 5.68
N ILE A 163 18.21 -1.79 6.78
CA ILE A 163 17.00 -2.60 7.07
C ILE A 163 15.82 -1.71 7.51
N ILE A 164 16.10 -0.61 8.20
CA ILE A 164 15.05 0.29 8.73
C ILE A 164 14.61 1.30 7.65
N SER A 165 15.51 1.73 6.78
CA SER A 165 15.28 2.72 5.72
C SER A 165 14.54 2.13 4.54
#